data_e54b8933c5ef7af60f182be8824634c8
#
_entry.id   e54b8933c5ef7af60f182be8824634c8
#
_cell.length_a   1.000
_cell.length_b   1.000
_cell.length_c   1.000
_cell.angle_alpha   90.00
_cell.angle_beta   90.00
_cell.angle_gamma   90.00
#
_symmetry.space_group_name_H-M   'P 1'
#
loop_
_entity.id
_entity.type
_entity.pdbx_description
1 polymer ?
#
loop_
_entity_poly.entity_id
_entity_poly.type
_entity_poly.pdbx_seq_one_letter_code
_entity_poly.pdbx_strand_id
1 'polypeptide(L)'
;AQMEDNLDNMRKNVLLVRERKNKLEIRSAIDGELGLLDVELGQNISAGQNIGQINDLSDFKVQAQIDEHYIDRVRPGLLATINRDGKTYRLRVRKVYPEVRNGSFRTDFVFVGERPTQMRSGQTYYVELALGKSQQATLIPRGTFFQATGGNWIFVLDKSGKKAYRRNISIARQNPQY
;
A
#
# COMPACT_ATOMS: atom_id res chain seq x y z
N ALA A 1 -64.42 5.29 -11.89
CA ALA A 1 -63.50 6.46 -11.72
C ALA A 1 -63.12 6.65 -10.24
N GLN A 2 -64.08 7.05 -9.36
CA GLN A 2 -63.72 7.43 -7.98
C GLN A 2 -63.25 6.26 -7.11
N MET A 3 -63.73 5.04 -7.37
CA MET A 3 -63.30 3.82 -6.67
C MET A 3 -61.93 3.31 -7.16
N GLU A 4 -61.61 3.49 -8.41
CA GLU A 4 -60.32 3.18 -9.02
C GLU A 4 -59.25 4.13 -8.54
N ASP A 5 -59.55 5.43 -8.45
CA ASP A 5 -58.63 6.44 -7.91
C ASP A 5 -58.31 6.18 -6.42
N ASN A 6 -59.29 5.75 -5.65
CA ASN A 6 -59.11 5.36 -4.25
C ASN A 6 -58.20 4.10 -4.12
N LEU A 7 -58.41 3.11 -4.97
CA LEU A 7 -57.57 1.90 -5.00
C LEU A 7 -56.10 2.22 -5.37
N ASP A 8 -55.91 3.10 -6.35
CA ASP A 8 -54.55 3.52 -6.75
C ASP A 8 -53.86 4.31 -5.65
N ASN A 9 -54.59 5.19 -4.96
CA ASN A 9 -54.04 5.92 -3.82
C ASN A 9 -53.66 4.99 -2.65
N MET A 10 -54.49 3.99 -2.35
CA MET A 10 -54.19 2.98 -1.36
C MET A 10 -52.95 2.14 -1.74
N ARG A 11 -52.82 1.73 -3.00
CA ARG A 11 -51.62 1.00 -3.50
C ARG A 11 -50.36 1.83 -3.36
N LYS A 12 -50.40 3.11 -3.74
CA LYS A 12 -49.28 4.04 -3.57
C LYS A 12 -48.90 4.18 -2.09
N ASN A 13 -49.86 4.32 -1.21
CA ASN A 13 -49.60 4.40 0.23
C ASN A 13 -48.94 3.13 0.78
N VAL A 14 -49.42 1.96 0.37
CA VAL A 14 -48.81 0.67 0.75
C VAL A 14 -47.36 0.57 0.28
N LEU A 15 -47.06 1.00 -0.95
CA LEU A 15 -45.69 1.02 -1.47
C LEU A 15 -44.81 1.96 -0.66
N LEU A 16 -45.27 3.17 -0.37
CA LEU A 16 -44.53 4.13 0.46
C LEU A 16 -44.27 3.61 1.87
N VAL A 17 -45.21 2.94 2.50
CA VAL A 17 -45.03 2.34 3.82
C VAL A 17 -44.03 1.18 3.76
N ARG A 18 -44.07 0.34 2.71
CA ARG A 18 -43.07 -0.73 2.50
C ARG A 18 -41.66 -0.18 2.27
N GLU A 19 -41.54 0.88 1.48
CA GLU A 19 -40.24 1.53 1.29
C GLU A 19 -39.66 2.10 2.60
N ARG A 20 -40.53 2.75 3.40
CA ARG A 20 -40.15 3.25 4.72
C ARG A 20 -39.69 2.12 5.65
N LYS A 21 -40.43 1.01 5.66
CA LYS A 21 -40.06 -0.18 6.44
C LYS A 21 -38.73 -0.73 6.00
N ASN A 22 -38.46 -0.85 4.69
CA ASN A 22 -37.20 -1.35 4.17
C ASN A 22 -36.02 -0.43 4.53
N LYS A 23 -36.25 0.87 4.63
CA LYS A 23 -35.24 1.85 5.05
C LYS A 23 -34.90 1.78 6.55
N LEU A 24 -35.72 1.09 7.36
CA LEU A 24 -35.42 0.84 8.77
C LEU A 24 -34.42 -0.31 8.95
N GLU A 25 -34.21 -1.13 7.92
CA GLU A 25 -33.17 -2.16 7.92
C GLU A 25 -31.94 -1.62 7.18
N ILE A 26 -30.86 -1.43 7.92
CA ILE A 26 -29.58 -1.02 7.32
C ILE A 26 -28.86 -2.27 6.85
N ARG A 27 -28.61 -2.36 5.55
CA ARG A 27 -27.94 -3.49 4.92
C ARG A 27 -26.67 -3.02 4.21
N SER A 28 -25.66 -3.89 4.18
CA SER A 28 -24.48 -3.65 3.36
C SER A 28 -24.85 -3.56 1.88
N ALA A 29 -24.29 -2.57 1.18
CA ALA A 29 -24.39 -2.44 -0.27
C ALA A 29 -23.34 -3.25 -1.03
N ILE A 30 -22.33 -3.79 -0.32
CA ILE A 30 -21.23 -4.57 -0.88
C ILE A 30 -20.99 -5.83 -0.06
N ASP A 31 -20.44 -6.85 -0.68
CA ASP A 31 -19.92 -8.01 0.02
C ASP A 31 -18.61 -7.65 0.74
N GLY A 32 -18.43 -8.14 1.97
CA GLY A 32 -17.24 -7.82 2.75
C GLY A 32 -17.34 -8.29 4.19
N GLU A 33 -16.32 -7.97 4.95
CA GLU A 33 -16.25 -8.24 6.38
C GLU A 33 -16.70 -7.01 7.17
N LEU A 34 -17.56 -7.22 8.17
CA LEU A 34 -17.92 -6.15 9.11
C LEU A 34 -16.66 -5.78 9.92
N GLY A 35 -16.16 -4.57 9.72
CA GLY A 35 -15.00 -4.07 10.44
C GLY A 35 -15.40 -3.49 11.80
N LEU A 36 -15.75 -2.22 11.82
CA LEU A 36 -16.23 -1.55 13.01
C LEU A 36 -17.77 -1.45 12.97
N LEU A 37 -18.40 -1.75 14.09
CA LEU A 37 -19.82 -1.44 14.35
C LEU A 37 -19.86 -0.56 15.59
N ASP A 38 -20.20 0.71 15.40
CA ASP A 38 -20.14 1.75 16.44
C ASP A 38 -21.55 2.14 16.91
N VAL A 39 -22.37 1.12 17.21
CA VAL A 39 -23.74 1.32 17.69
C VAL A 39 -24.12 0.25 18.70
N GLU A 40 -24.92 0.64 19.68
CA GLU A 40 -25.43 -0.20 20.75
C GLU A 40 -26.96 -0.35 20.66
N LEU A 41 -27.45 -1.46 21.20
CA LEU A 41 -28.90 -1.69 21.29
C LEU A 41 -29.59 -0.60 22.13
N GLY A 42 -30.62 0.02 21.57
CA GLY A 42 -31.36 1.11 22.22
C GLY A 42 -30.82 2.50 21.94
N GLN A 43 -29.76 2.62 21.18
CA GLN A 43 -29.19 3.91 20.77
C GLN A 43 -30.05 4.57 19.68
N ASN A 44 -30.27 5.88 19.79
CA ASN A 44 -30.87 6.68 18.72
C ASN A 44 -29.84 7.01 17.65
N ILE A 45 -30.18 6.73 16.40
CA ILE A 45 -29.33 6.97 15.23
C ILE A 45 -29.94 8.08 14.40
N SER A 46 -29.14 9.08 14.04
CA SER A 46 -29.52 10.18 13.17
C SER A 46 -29.21 9.90 11.71
N ALA A 47 -29.97 10.50 10.80
CA ALA A 47 -29.68 10.41 9.36
C ALA A 47 -28.28 10.97 9.06
N GLY A 48 -27.47 10.19 8.31
CA GLY A 48 -26.09 10.56 7.97
C GLY A 48 -25.05 10.18 9.03
N GLN A 49 -25.45 9.62 10.16
CA GLN A 49 -24.53 9.12 11.17
C GLN A 49 -23.79 7.88 10.64
N ASN A 50 -22.47 7.85 10.81
CA ASN A 50 -21.68 6.65 10.53
C ASN A 50 -21.93 5.64 11.66
N ILE A 51 -22.43 4.46 11.31
CA ILE A 51 -22.77 3.40 12.25
C ILE A 51 -21.81 2.21 12.19
N GLY A 52 -20.97 2.16 11.15
CA GLY A 52 -20.04 1.06 10.97
C GLY A 52 -19.34 1.11 9.62
N GLN A 53 -18.47 0.12 9.40
CA GLN A 53 -17.67 0.01 8.19
C GLN A 53 -17.65 -1.43 7.70
N ILE A 54 -17.89 -1.61 6.40
CA ILE A 54 -17.67 -2.89 5.70
C ILE A 54 -16.34 -2.80 4.96
N ASN A 55 -15.46 -3.77 5.19
CA ASN A 55 -14.18 -3.90 4.52
C ASN A 55 -14.35 -4.88 3.35
N ASP A 56 -14.13 -4.40 2.14
CA ASP A 56 -13.98 -5.25 0.97
C ASP A 56 -12.58 -5.88 1.00
N LEU A 57 -12.54 -7.19 1.18
CA LEU A 57 -11.30 -7.98 1.22
C LEU A 57 -10.90 -8.54 -0.15
N SER A 58 -11.65 -8.22 -1.20
CA SER A 58 -11.38 -8.70 -2.55
C SER A 58 -10.13 -8.06 -3.15
N ASP A 59 -9.84 -6.80 -2.78
CA ASP A 59 -8.69 -6.06 -3.31
C ASP A 59 -7.95 -5.30 -2.19
N PHE A 60 -6.65 -5.53 -2.10
CA PHE A 60 -5.75 -4.85 -1.18
C PHE A 60 -4.75 -4.02 -1.94
N LYS A 61 -4.51 -2.82 -1.45
CA LYS A 61 -3.37 -2.00 -1.86
C LYS A 61 -2.42 -1.78 -0.69
N VAL A 62 -1.15 -1.71 -1.00
CA VAL A 62 -0.13 -1.26 -0.04
C VAL A 62 0.15 0.20 -0.33
N GLN A 63 0.05 1.04 0.69
CA GLN A 63 0.34 2.46 0.57
C GLN A 63 1.64 2.76 1.31
N ALA A 64 2.59 3.38 0.63
CA ALA A 64 3.85 3.79 1.24
C ALA A 64 4.06 5.30 1.10
N GLN A 65 4.77 5.87 2.07
CA GLN A 65 5.33 7.20 2.00
C GLN A 65 6.80 7.07 1.59
N ILE A 66 7.18 7.81 0.55
CA ILE A 66 8.52 7.78 -0.03
C ILE A 66 9.09 9.19 0.07
N ASP A 67 10.37 9.31 0.44
CA ASP A 67 11.08 10.57 0.53
C ASP A 67 11.04 11.34 -0.80
N GLU A 68 10.84 12.67 -0.72
CA GLU A 68 10.69 13.54 -1.88
C GLU A 68 11.88 13.49 -2.85
N HIS A 69 13.07 13.17 -2.34
CA HIS A 69 14.29 13.02 -3.17
C HIS A 69 14.12 12.00 -4.32
N TYR A 70 13.18 11.06 -4.16
CA TYR A 70 12.93 10.02 -5.16
C TYR A 70 11.75 10.32 -6.10
N ILE A 71 11.10 11.49 -6.01
CA ILE A 71 9.86 11.80 -6.73
C ILE A 71 10.01 11.68 -8.25
N ASP A 72 11.13 12.13 -8.81
CA ASP A 72 11.42 12.06 -10.25
C ASP A 72 11.70 10.64 -10.75
N ARG A 73 12.03 9.74 -9.83
CA ARG A 73 12.44 8.36 -10.14
C ARG A 73 11.31 7.35 -9.95
N VAL A 74 10.34 7.65 -9.07
CA VAL A 74 9.22 6.76 -8.79
C VAL A 74 8.10 7.01 -9.79
N ARG A 75 7.78 5.99 -10.59
CA ARG A 75 6.77 6.06 -11.65
C ARG A 75 5.83 4.84 -11.59
N PRO A 76 4.58 4.98 -12.05
CA PRO A 76 3.70 3.83 -12.24
C PRO A 76 4.37 2.72 -13.06
N GLY A 77 4.14 1.48 -12.67
CA GLY A 77 4.70 0.31 -13.34
C GLY A 77 6.01 -0.23 -12.73
N LEU A 78 6.72 0.53 -11.88
CA LEU A 78 7.90 0.03 -11.18
C LEU A 78 7.56 -1.17 -10.29
N LEU A 79 8.48 -2.12 -10.24
CA LEU A 79 8.36 -3.32 -9.42
C LEU A 79 8.87 -3.06 -8.01
N ALA A 80 8.20 -3.69 -7.06
CA ALA A 80 8.60 -3.69 -5.66
C ALA A 80 8.37 -5.07 -5.06
N THR A 81 8.96 -5.32 -3.91
CA THR A 81 8.78 -6.55 -3.16
C THR A 81 8.50 -6.28 -1.69
N ILE A 82 7.78 -7.20 -1.07
CA ILE A 82 7.64 -7.30 0.38
C ILE A 82 8.01 -8.71 0.80
N ASN A 83 8.65 -8.83 1.96
CA ASN A 83 8.92 -10.11 2.59
C ASN A 83 7.98 -10.30 3.77
N ARG A 84 7.30 -11.46 3.82
CA ARG A 84 6.46 -11.86 4.94
C ARG A 84 6.58 -13.36 5.17
N ASP A 85 6.87 -13.74 6.40
CA ASP A 85 6.96 -15.14 6.82
C ASP A 85 7.92 -15.97 5.94
N GLY A 86 9.06 -15.35 5.54
CA GLY A 86 10.06 -15.97 4.68
C GLY A 86 9.67 -16.06 3.19
N LYS A 87 8.49 -15.58 2.81
CA LYS A 87 8.03 -15.54 1.43
C LYS A 87 8.06 -14.12 0.86
N THR A 88 8.56 -14.00 -0.36
CA THR A 88 8.64 -12.73 -1.09
C THR A 88 7.43 -12.59 -2.01
N TYR A 89 6.70 -11.49 -1.87
CA TYR A 89 5.56 -11.13 -2.71
C TYR A 89 5.91 -9.97 -3.59
N ARG A 90 5.49 -10.02 -4.85
CA ARG A 90 5.75 -8.98 -5.83
C ARG A 90 4.63 -7.95 -5.84
N LEU A 91 5.04 -6.70 -5.94
CA LEU A 91 4.17 -5.53 -6.04
C LEU A 91 4.53 -4.75 -7.29
N ARG A 92 3.60 -3.90 -7.70
CA ARG A 92 3.81 -2.92 -8.77
C ARG A 92 3.24 -1.57 -8.32
N VAL A 93 3.97 -0.50 -8.61
CA VAL A 93 3.46 0.86 -8.42
C VAL A 93 2.24 1.06 -9.32
N ARG A 94 1.09 1.32 -8.70
CA ARG A 94 -0.18 1.63 -9.38
C ARG A 94 -0.34 3.12 -9.59
N LYS A 95 -0.11 3.91 -8.53
CA LYS A 95 -0.32 5.35 -8.56
C LYS A 95 0.70 6.06 -7.68
N VAL A 96 1.23 7.16 -8.20
CA VAL A 96 2.07 8.10 -7.47
C VAL A 96 1.26 9.38 -7.26
N TYR A 97 1.21 9.88 -6.04
CA TYR A 97 0.57 11.15 -5.72
C TYR A 97 1.66 12.21 -5.65
N PRO A 98 1.65 13.21 -6.55
CA PRO A 98 2.74 14.16 -6.66
C PRO A 98 2.80 15.19 -5.52
N GLU A 99 1.80 15.20 -4.65
CA GLU A 99 1.73 16.11 -3.52
C GLU A 99 2.73 15.68 -2.44
N VAL A 100 3.73 16.54 -2.18
CA VAL A 100 4.71 16.34 -1.10
C VAL A 100 4.16 16.95 0.18
N ARG A 101 4.16 16.16 1.25
CA ARG A 101 3.82 16.58 2.62
C ARG A 101 4.88 16.06 3.58
N ASN A 102 5.40 16.93 4.42
CA ASN A 102 6.45 16.59 5.41
C ASN A 102 7.65 15.86 4.78
N GLY A 103 8.13 16.35 3.60
CA GLY A 103 9.28 15.76 2.92
C GLY A 103 9.02 14.40 2.26
N SER A 104 7.77 13.97 2.13
CA SER A 104 7.40 12.66 1.58
C SER A 104 6.21 12.75 0.64
N PHE A 105 6.13 11.84 -0.33
CA PHE A 105 4.99 11.69 -1.20
C PHE A 105 4.39 10.28 -1.09
N ARG A 106 3.11 10.18 -1.36
CA ARG A 106 2.35 8.93 -1.23
C ARG A 106 2.37 8.12 -2.53
N THR A 107 2.51 6.82 -2.40
CA THR A 107 2.51 5.88 -3.52
C THR A 107 1.67 4.66 -3.18
N ASP A 108 0.78 4.27 -4.07
CA ASP A 108 -0.05 3.06 -3.96
C ASP A 108 0.56 1.94 -4.79
N PHE A 109 0.67 0.76 -4.21
CA PHE A 109 1.14 -0.48 -4.82
C PHE A 109 0.01 -1.51 -4.85
N VAL A 110 0.03 -2.35 -5.87
CA VAL A 110 -0.86 -3.52 -6.00
C VAL A 110 -0.03 -4.78 -6.11
N PHE A 111 -0.56 -5.89 -5.62
CA PHE A 111 0.08 -7.20 -5.76
C PHE A 111 0.09 -7.66 -7.21
N VAL A 112 1.16 -8.33 -7.60
CA VAL A 112 1.32 -8.96 -8.91
C VAL A 112 1.46 -10.46 -8.72
N GLY A 113 0.40 -11.19 -9.03
CA GLY A 113 0.31 -12.63 -8.77
C GLY A 113 -0.16 -12.95 -7.36
N GLU A 114 0.58 -13.77 -6.65
CA GLU A 114 0.21 -14.18 -5.29
C GLU A 114 0.27 -13.04 -4.29
N ARG A 115 -0.63 -13.08 -3.31
CA ARG A 115 -0.68 -12.17 -2.16
C ARG A 115 -0.73 -12.99 -0.85
N PRO A 116 -0.34 -12.40 0.29
CA PRO A 116 -0.49 -13.06 1.58
C PRO A 116 -1.97 -13.39 1.86
N THR A 117 -2.22 -14.57 2.42
CA THR A 117 -3.60 -15.06 2.64
C THR A 117 -4.34 -14.36 3.77
N GLN A 118 -3.64 -13.93 4.80
CA GLN A 118 -4.27 -13.29 5.98
C GLN A 118 -3.84 -11.82 6.07
N MET A 119 -4.36 -11.00 5.17
CA MET A 119 -4.12 -9.56 5.21
C MET A 119 -5.24 -8.85 5.97
N ARG A 120 -4.85 -7.84 6.76
CA ARG A 120 -5.78 -6.96 7.45
C ARG A 120 -5.49 -5.52 7.07
N SER A 121 -6.53 -4.70 7.00
CA SER A 121 -6.37 -3.26 6.83
C SER A 121 -5.58 -2.69 8.02
N GLY A 122 -4.70 -1.71 7.74
CA GLY A 122 -3.85 -1.09 8.76
C GLY A 122 -2.55 -1.84 9.10
N GLN A 123 -2.28 -3.01 8.49
CA GLN A 123 -0.99 -3.68 8.68
C GLN A 123 0.15 -2.93 7.99
N THR A 124 1.30 -2.86 8.66
CA THR A 124 2.51 -2.22 8.13
C THR A 124 3.42 -3.26 7.46
N TYR A 125 3.96 -2.89 6.30
CA TYR A 125 4.93 -3.67 5.53
C TYR A 125 6.13 -2.83 5.15
N TYR A 126 7.30 -3.46 5.11
CA TYR A 126 8.47 -2.86 4.50
C TYR A 126 8.50 -3.19 3.01
N VAL A 127 8.48 -2.15 2.18
CA VAL A 127 8.45 -2.29 0.72
C VAL A 127 9.84 -1.97 0.16
N GLU A 128 10.41 -2.90 -0.57
CA GLU A 128 11.64 -2.70 -1.34
C GLU A 128 11.28 -2.31 -2.76
N LEU A 129 11.48 -1.05 -3.12
CA LEU A 129 11.16 -0.51 -4.45
C LEU A 129 12.39 -0.52 -5.36
N ALA A 130 12.27 -1.17 -6.51
CA ALA A 130 13.31 -1.18 -7.54
C ALA A 130 13.26 0.11 -8.36
N LEU A 131 14.17 1.05 -8.08
CA LEU A 131 14.26 2.34 -8.77
C LEU A 131 15.01 2.31 -10.12
N GLY A 132 15.42 1.14 -10.58
CA GLY A 132 16.14 0.97 -11.84
C GLY A 132 16.20 -0.48 -12.27
N LYS A 133 16.72 -0.71 -13.48
CA LYS A 133 16.98 -2.06 -13.97
C LYS A 133 18.12 -2.70 -13.15
N SER A 134 17.98 -3.98 -12.86
CA SER A 134 19.07 -4.77 -12.27
C SER A 134 20.28 -4.72 -13.21
N GLN A 135 21.43 -4.38 -12.67
CA GLN A 135 22.70 -4.34 -13.39
C GLN A 135 23.72 -5.17 -12.61
N GLN A 136 24.57 -5.87 -13.33
CA GLN A 136 25.71 -6.50 -12.69
C GLN A 136 26.67 -5.40 -12.23
N ALA A 137 26.97 -5.40 -10.95
CA ALA A 137 27.88 -4.46 -10.34
C ALA A 137 28.72 -5.15 -9.26
N THR A 138 29.94 -4.69 -9.07
CA THR A 138 30.75 -5.09 -7.92
C THR A 138 30.27 -4.29 -6.72
N LEU A 139 29.75 -4.96 -5.71
CA LEU A 139 29.28 -4.35 -4.47
C LEU A 139 30.43 -4.30 -3.47
N ILE A 140 30.61 -3.15 -2.84
CA ILE A 140 31.58 -2.95 -1.77
C ILE A 140 30.78 -2.56 -0.51
N PRO A 141 30.80 -3.35 0.57
CA PRO A 141 30.10 -3.01 1.81
C PRO A 141 30.59 -1.66 2.36
N ARG A 142 29.67 -0.85 2.85
CA ARG A 142 30.04 0.40 3.52
C ARG A 142 30.86 0.09 4.77
N GLY A 143 32.01 0.70 4.88
CA GLY A 143 32.93 0.47 5.98
C GLY A 143 33.86 1.66 6.23
N THR A 144 34.73 1.53 7.21
CA THR A 144 35.68 2.55 7.63
C THR A 144 36.64 3.00 6.53
N PHE A 145 36.83 2.18 5.46
CA PHE A 145 37.65 2.56 4.31
C PHE A 145 37.18 3.86 3.65
N PHE A 146 35.87 4.11 3.63
CA PHE A 146 35.31 5.30 3.01
C PHE A 146 35.76 6.58 3.73
N GLN A 147 35.80 6.56 5.06
CA GLN A 147 36.28 7.68 5.86
C GLN A 147 37.78 7.92 5.66
N ALA A 148 38.58 6.85 5.55
CA ALA A 148 40.01 6.93 5.41
C ALA A 148 40.48 7.28 3.99
N THR A 149 39.73 6.91 2.96
CA THR A 149 40.15 7.01 1.55
C THR A 149 39.32 7.95 0.70
N GLY A 150 38.25 8.54 1.27
CA GLY A 150 37.26 9.32 0.53
C GLY A 150 36.53 8.52 -0.55
N GLY A 151 36.58 7.18 -0.47
CA GLY A 151 35.96 6.30 -1.47
C GLY A 151 36.72 6.17 -2.79
N ASN A 152 37.95 6.66 -2.86
CA ASN A 152 38.76 6.67 -4.10
C ASN A 152 39.58 5.39 -4.33
N TRP A 153 39.84 4.64 -3.29
CA TRP A 153 40.62 3.41 -3.38
C TRP A 153 40.33 2.46 -2.20
N ILE A 154 40.61 1.17 -2.41
CA ILE A 154 40.49 0.11 -1.41
C ILE A 154 41.71 -0.81 -1.46
N PHE A 155 41.93 -1.58 -0.41
CA PHE A 155 42.84 -2.72 -0.44
C PHE A 155 42.08 -3.97 -0.89
N VAL A 156 42.65 -4.69 -1.86
CA VAL A 156 42.14 -5.96 -2.37
C VAL A 156 43.12 -7.05 -2.00
N LEU A 157 42.65 -8.11 -1.40
CA LEU A 157 43.48 -9.30 -1.12
C LEU A 157 43.70 -10.10 -2.40
N ASP A 158 44.90 -10.67 -2.53
CA ASP A 158 45.19 -11.64 -3.57
C ASP A 158 44.40 -12.95 -3.35
N LYS A 159 44.44 -13.85 -4.32
CA LYS A 159 43.73 -15.14 -4.23
C LYS A 159 44.22 -16.00 -3.06
N SER A 160 45.44 -15.79 -2.57
CA SER A 160 46.03 -16.52 -1.43
C SER A 160 45.63 -15.91 -0.08
N GLY A 161 45.08 -14.70 -0.06
CA GLY A 161 44.73 -13.95 1.16
C GLY A 161 45.95 -13.43 1.94
N LYS A 162 47.18 -13.57 1.41
CA LYS A 162 48.42 -13.23 2.11
C LYS A 162 48.95 -11.84 1.78
N LYS A 163 48.56 -11.28 0.65
CA LYS A 163 49.00 -9.96 0.20
C LYS A 163 47.84 -9.09 -0.12
N ALA A 164 47.91 -7.82 0.26
CA ALA A 164 46.91 -6.80 -0.07
C ALA A 164 47.58 -5.75 -0.96
N TYR A 165 46.91 -5.33 -2.01
CA TYR A 165 47.32 -4.26 -2.89
C TYR A 165 46.25 -3.21 -3.04
N ARG A 166 46.71 -1.97 -3.17
CA ARG A 166 45.83 -0.82 -3.36
C ARG A 166 45.23 -0.86 -4.77
N ARG A 167 43.88 -0.70 -4.84
CA ARG A 167 43.15 -0.58 -6.09
C ARG A 167 42.30 0.69 -6.09
N ASN A 168 42.45 1.52 -7.10
CA ASN A 168 41.61 2.67 -7.28
C ASN A 168 40.19 2.22 -7.70
N ILE A 169 39.17 2.86 -7.15
CA ILE A 169 37.79 2.59 -7.42
C ILE A 169 37.07 3.90 -7.74
N SER A 170 35.95 3.80 -8.46
CA SER A 170 35.02 4.91 -8.68
C SER A 170 33.66 4.43 -8.22
N ILE A 171 33.07 5.16 -7.27
CA ILE A 171 31.75 4.83 -6.72
C ILE A 171 30.68 5.45 -7.63
N ALA A 172 29.86 4.61 -8.25
CA ALA A 172 28.81 5.04 -9.15
C ALA A 172 27.48 5.33 -8.42
N ARG A 173 27.09 4.44 -7.52
CA ARG A 173 25.84 4.55 -6.75
C ARG A 173 26.03 4.03 -5.35
N GLN A 174 25.28 4.56 -4.41
CA GLN A 174 25.32 4.15 -3.01
C GLN A 174 23.89 3.82 -2.56
N ASN A 175 23.81 2.87 -1.65
CA ASN A 175 22.61 2.58 -0.87
C ASN A 175 23.00 2.49 0.63
N PRO A 176 22.06 2.30 1.55
CA PRO A 176 22.42 2.21 2.99
C PRO A 176 23.40 1.10 3.36
N GLN A 177 23.50 0.04 2.55
CA GLN A 177 24.32 -1.15 2.83
C GLN A 177 25.64 -1.18 2.02
N TYR A 178 25.64 -0.60 0.79
CA TYR A 178 26.74 -0.68 -0.18
C TYR A 178 27.01 0.68 -0.83
#